data_347d4d78a47fa87819090e8d6bc112a4
#
_entry.id   347d4d78a47fa87819090e8d6bc112a4
#
_cell.length_a   1.000
_cell.length_b   1.000
_cell.length_c   1.000
_cell.angle_alpha   90.00
_cell.angle_beta   90.00
_cell.angle_gamma   90.00
#
_symmetry.space_group_name_H-M   'P 1'
#
loop_
_entity.id
_entity.type
_entity.pdbx_description
1 polymer ?
#
loop_
_entity_poly.entity_id
_entity_poly.type
_entity_poly.pdbx_seq_one_letter_code
_entity_poly.pdbx_strand_id
1 'polypeptide(L)'
;MIQIFLDEALFPFESDIRELCKAFYPGEDFQLHTPGGVRLMETTQEEKNALKRAKEQKSAVPVNKKSLKRKDAEKQNRILTEEGISDPSLFRLSLDLRGAALSFSGKRTKDKSIVKAYLYRILEEKCGRSLPWGDLTGIRPVSLSGKLLDELEKSKAQKEQKVQDGPNLPNTPNTPNTPKAENEFCMQEKKLNPQFFRALKEEYCLEGEKAELLHFLALREREILRRAEERSGVKVKDGFSIYIHIPFCPSKCAYCSFLSSPIGPFSDRIPEYLEKISEELDFALYEMGEKRGKSLQSIYIGGGTPTALPENDLENLLLLVEKKLLSSPHAKILEYTVEAGRPDSLSGNKLALLKAHSVGRISINPQTFRQETLDLIGRKHSVESVVERFYEARALGFDNINMDLILGLPSERLSDVEESLRRIHALSPDNLTVHSLAVKRAAKLKTEENKYRGAYQAGASSEEFPLEREFTLSYIPSWKKRESRSEMEWMMLSAMQAAEELSLYPYYLYRQKNMAGNLENIGFSKEGKECLYNIFMMEEKHTVFGVGAGSSSKILFGNGRLERVDNGKDFRSYMEHFSEYQEKKRKVLEELRVYKEKQD
;
A
#
# COMPACT_ATOMS: atom_id res chain seq x y z
N MET A 1 4.20 -27.39 -12.72
CA MET A 1 3.61 -27.49 -11.34
C MET A 1 4.73 -27.72 -10.33
N ILE A 2 4.79 -26.92 -9.27
CA ILE A 2 5.85 -26.98 -8.25
C ILE A 2 5.28 -27.66 -7.00
N GLN A 3 5.97 -28.69 -6.50
CA GLN A 3 5.59 -29.38 -5.27
C GLN A 3 6.45 -28.88 -4.10
N ILE A 4 5.80 -28.41 -3.03
CA ILE A 4 6.45 -27.93 -1.81
C ILE A 4 6.08 -28.86 -0.64
N PHE A 5 7.07 -29.44 -0.01
CA PHE A 5 6.91 -30.28 1.18
C PHE A 5 7.30 -29.47 2.42
N LEU A 6 6.37 -29.30 3.37
CA LEU A 6 6.61 -28.56 4.61
C LEU A 6 6.69 -29.50 5.81
N ASP A 7 7.68 -29.27 6.66
CA ASP A 7 7.74 -29.81 8.01
C ASP A 7 6.64 -29.19 8.90
N GLU A 8 6.19 -29.90 9.94
CA GLU A 8 5.18 -29.41 10.90
C GLU A 8 5.56 -28.07 11.54
N ALA A 9 6.84 -27.85 11.83
CA ALA A 9 7.36 -26.61 12.41
C ALA A 9 7.17 -25.39 11.49
N LEU A 10 7.04 -25.58 10.17
CA LEU A 10 6.85 -24.53 9.18
C LEU A 10 5.38 -24.21 8.91
N PHE A 11 4.45 -24.99 9.41
CA PHE A 11 3.01 -24.81 9.22
C PHE A 11 2.48 -23.42 9.61
N PRO A 12 2.91 -22.81 10.73
CA PRO A 12 2.49 -21.46 11.10
C PRO A 12 2.85 -20.39 10.06
N PHE A 13 3.81 -20.69 9.18
CA PHE A 13 4.36 -19.78 8.17
C PHE A 13 3.92 -20.13 6.73
N GLU A 14 3.01 -21.09 6.55
CA GLU A 14 2.53 -21.57 5.23
C GLU A 14 2.18 -20.41 4.28
N SER A 15 1.43 -19.42 4.77
CA SER A 15 1.01 -18.29 3.94
C SER A 15 2.19 -17.46 3.43
N ASP A 16 3.21 -17.28 4.25
CA ASP A 16 4.40 -16.48 3.92
C ASP A 16 5.32 -17.23 2.95
N ILE A 17 5.46 -18.53 3.15
CA ILE A 17 6.19 -19.44 2.25
C ILE A 17 5.55 -19.42 0.86
N ARG A 18 4.22 -19.54 0.81
CA ARG A 18 3.43 -19.49 -0.43
C ARG A 18 3.64 -18.19 -1.19
N GLU A 19 3.56 -17.04 -0.51
CA GLU A 19 3.73 -15.74 -1.12
C GLU A 19 5.13 -15.56 -1.71
N LEU A 20 6.15 -16.04 -1.02
CA LEU A 20 7.52 -15.96 -1.48
C LEU A 20 7.77 -16.86 -2.70
N CYS A 21 7.27 -18.09 -2.66
CA CYS A 21 7.35 -19.00 -3.81
C CYS A 21 6.65 -18.42 -5.06
N LYS A 22 5.47 -17.81 -4.90
CA LYS A 22 4.78 -17.13 -6.01
C LYS A 22 5.56 -15.96 -6.60
N ALA A 23 6.34 -15.26 -5.78
CA ALA A 23 7.18 -14.16 -6.24
C ALA A 23 8.36 -14.65 -7.10
N PHE A 24 8.92 -15.81 -6.77
CA PHE A 24 10.01 -16.43 -7.55
C PHE A 24 9.51 -17.15 -8.81
N TYR A 25 8.30 -17.70 -8.79
CA TYR A 25 7.69 -18.47 -9.89
C TYR A 25 6.31 -17.89 -10.24
N PRO A 26 6.26 -16.70 -10.86
CA PRO A 26 4.98 -16.07 -11.22
C PRO A 26 4.26 -16.88 -12.30
N GLY A 27 2.97 -17.17 -12.07
CA GLY A 27 2.13 -17.93 -13.02
C GLY A 27 2.21 -19.45 -12.88
N GLU A 28 3.10 -19.98 -12.05
CA GLU A 28 3.18 -21.42 -11.79
C GLU A 28 2.15 -21.89 -10.76
N ASP A 29 1.63 -23.10 -10.99
CA ASP A 29 0.78 -23.80 -10.02
C ASP A 29 1.63 -24.51 -8.97
N PHE A 30 1.16 -24.48 -7.72
CA PHE A 30 1.84 -25.06 -6.58
C PHE A 30 0.98 -26.12 -5.90
N GLN A 31 1.59 -27.24 -5.54
CA GLN A 31 1.04 -28.21 -4.60
C GLN A 31 1.81 -28.15 -3.28
N LEU A 32 1.10 -27.95 -2.18
CA LEU A 32 1.67 -27.93 -0.86
C LEU A 32 1.38 -29.26 -0.16
N HIS A 33 2.43 -30.00 0.13
CA HIS A 33 2.38 -31.25 0.88
C HIS A 33 2.65 -30.98 2.35
N THR A 34 1.72 -31.40 3.20
CA THR A 34 1.78 -31.21 4.63
C THR A 34 1.55 -32.56 5.30
N PRO A 35 1.98 -32.78 6.54
CA PRO A 35 1.68 -34.02 7.29
C PRO A 35 0.18 -34.34 7.38
N GLY A 36 -0.69 -33.36 7.20
CA GLY A 36 -2.15 -33.52 7.16
C GLY A 36 -2.75 -33.75 5.77
N GLY A 37 -1.94 -33.91 4.71
CA GLY A 37 -2.37 -34.17 3.34
C GLY A 37 -1.92 -33.12 2.32
N VAL A 38 -2.26 -33.37 1.05
CA VAL A 38 -1.93 -32.48 -0.08
C VAL A 38 -2.96 -31.37 -0.19
N ARG A 39 -2.50 -30.10 -0.31
CA ARG A 39 -3.35 -28.94 -0.59
C ARG A 39 -2.94 -28.31 -1.91
N LEU A 40 -3.87 -28.19 -2.85
CA LEU A 40 -3.71 -27.40 -4.06
C LEU A 40 -3.72 -25.89 -3.72
N MET A 41 -2.80 -25.13 -4.26
CA MET A 41 -2.65 -23.69 -3.95
C MET A 41 -3.61 -22.79 -4.72
N GLU A 42 -4.13 -23.23 -5.85
CA GLU A 42 -5.23 -22.58 -6.55
C GLU A 42 -6.42 -23.54 -6.63
N THR A 43 -7.37 -23.38 -5.75
CA THR A 43 -8.67 -24.03 -5.87
C THR A 43 -9.59 -23.18 -6.73
N THR A 44 -10.10 -23.75 -7.80
CA THR A 44 -11.19 -23.16 -8.58
C THR A 44 -12.42 -22.94 -7.69
N GLN A 45 -13.33 -22.04 -8.08
CA GLN A 45 -14.54 -21.77 -7.29
C GLN A 45 -15.39 -23.04 -7.10
N GLU A 46 -15.35 -23.97 -8.06
CA GLU A 46 -16.02 -25.26 -7.98
C GLU A 46 -15.43 -26.18 -6.90
N GLU A 47 -14.10 -26.23 -6.76
CA GLU A 47 -13.44 -27.01 -5.72
C GLU A 47 -13.68 -26.42 -4.33
N LYS A 48 -13.74 -25.09 -4.19
CA LYS A 48 -14.14 -24.44 -2.93
C LYS A 48 -15.58 -24.80 -2.54
N ASN A 49 -16.48 -24.85 -3.49
CA ASN A 49 -17.85 -25.25 -3.28
C ASN A 49 -17.95 -26.75 -2.92
N ALA A 50 -17.15 -27.61 -3.56
CA ALA A 50 -17.04 -29.04 -3.22
C ALA A 50 -16.46 -29.25 -1.81
N LEU A 51 -15.42 -28.49 -1.43
CA LEU A 51 -14.84 -28.55 -0.09
C LEU A 51 -15.80 -28.05 1.01
N LYS A 52 -16.61 -27.05 0.69
CA LYS A 52 -17.66 -26.55 1.58
C LYS A 52 -18.76 -27.59 1.80
N ARG A 53 -19.23 -28.23 0.71
CA ARG A 53 -20.20 -29.34 0.79
C ARG A 53 -19.66 -30.55 1.56
N ALA A 54 -18.37 -30.91 1.39
CA ALA A 54 -17.71 -31.98 2.11
C ALA A 54 -17.52 -31.68 3.62
N LYS A 55 -17.34 -30.40 3.99
CA LYS A 55 -17.29 -29.97 5.39
C LYS A 55 -18.67 -29.99 6.06
N GLU A 56 -19.70 -29.62 5.32
CA GLU A 56 -21.09 -29.65 5.80
C GLU A 56 -21.58 -31.11 6.01
N GLN A 57 -21.11 -32.06 5.19
CA GLN A 57 -21.39 -33.50 5.35
C GLN A 57 -20.60 -34.16 6.49
N LYS A 58 -19.41 -33.65 6.89
CA LYS A 58 -18.59 -34.19 7.99
C LYS A 58 -19.01 -33.72 9.39
N SER A 59 -19.91 -32.75 9.52
CA SER A 59 -20.41 -32.29 10.81
C SER A 59 -21.46 -33.24 11.46
N ALA A 60 -21.81 -34.34 10.81
CA ALA A 60 -22.85 -35.26 11.26
C ALA A 60 -22.35 -36.60 11.89
N VAL A 61 -21.03 -36.78 12.13
CA VAL A 61 -20.53 -38.02 12.72
C VAL A 61 -19.56 -37.70 13.86
N PRO A 62 -19.81 -38.19 15.10
CA PRO A 62 -18.88 -37.99 16.22
C PRO A 62 -17.69 -38.95 16.11
N VAL A 63 -16.48 -38.42 15.94
CA VAL A 63 -15.24 -39.20 15.90
C VAL A 63 -14.66 -39.34 17.29
N ASN A 64 -14.62 -40.60 17.74
CA ASN A 64 -14.04 -41.07 19.00
C ASN A 64 -12.49 -40.96 18.94
N LYS A 65 -11.87 -40.19 19.85
CA LYS A 65 -10.42 -40.10 19.99
C LYS A 65 -9.86 -41.33 20.67
N LYS A 66 -9.25 -42.24 19.92
CA LYS A 66 -8.31 -43.21 20.47
C LYS A 66 -7.06 -43.33 19.62
N SER A 67 -5.96 -43.03 20.26
CA SER A 67 -4.53 -43.27 20.01
C SER A 67 -4.15 -44.11 18.76
N LEU A 68 -3.49 -43.49 17.81
CA LEU A 68 -2.62 -44.15 16.84
C LEU A 68 -1.17 -44.08 17.30
N LYS A 69 -0.56 -45.28 17.37
CA LYS A 69 0.76 -45.49 17.94
C LYS A 69 1.89 -45.06 17.01
N ARG A 70 2.95 -44.53 17.61
CA ARG A 70 4.21 -43.98 17.08
C ARG A 70 5.02 -44.88 16.11
N LYS A 71 4.57 -46.04 15.73
CA LYS A 71 5.35 -47.00 14.91
C LYS A 71 5.19 -46.86 13.39
N ASP A 72 4.18 -46.16 12.91
CA ASP A 72 3.97 -46.00 11.45
C ASP A 72 4.68 -44.79 10.83
N ALA A 73 5.13 -43.86 11.65
CA ALA A 73 5.86 -42.67 11.19
C ALA A 73 7.32 -42.99 10.77
N GLU A 74 7.95 -44.00 11.35
CA GLU A 74 9.32 -44.38 11.01
C GLU A 74 9.45 -45.15 9.68
N LYS A 75 8.39 -45.79 9.24
CA LYS A 75 8.40 -46.54 7.95
C LYS A 75 8.15 -45.66 6.74
N GLN A 76 7.46 -44.54 6.87
CA GLN A 76 7.29 -43.54 5.81
C GLN A 76 8.50 -42.62 5.63
N ASN A 77 9.34 -42.46 6.63
CA ASN A 77 10.56 -41.64 6.58
C ASN A 77 11.73 -42.25 5.77
N ARG A 78 11.64 -43.52 5.36
CA ARG A 78 12.68 -44.18 4.55
C ARG A 78 12.49 -44.08 3.03
N ILE A 79 11.37 -43.52 2.56
CA ILE A 79 11.05 -43.38 1.10
C ILE A 79 11.44 -42.01 0.53
N LEU A 80 12.01 -41.11 1.35
CA LEU A 80 12.30 -39.73 0.97
C LEU A 80 13.75 -39.44 0.55
N THR A 81 14.58 -40.45 0.39
CA THR A 81 15.93 -40.30 -0.16
C THR A 81 16.00 -40.88 -1.56
N GLU A 82 16.22 -40.03 -2.55
CA GLU A 82 16.85 -40.26 -3.84
C GLU A 82 16.51 -41.56 -4.62
N GLU A 83 15.25 -41.80 -5.00
CA GLU A 83 14.99 -42.71 -6.12
C GLU A 83 13.86 -42.20 -7.02
N GLY A 84 14.23 -41.86 -8.24
CA GLY A 84 13.40 -42.10 -9.43
C GLY A 84 12.20 -41.18 -9.66
N ILE A 85 12.39 -39.88 -9.87
CA ILE A 85 11.43 -39.10 -10.64
C ILE A 85 12.13 -38.65 -11.93
N SER A 86 11.82 -39.35 -13.02
CA SER A 86 12.35 -39.10 -14.37
C SER A 86 11.56 -38.03 -15.15
N ASP A 87 10.74 -37.21 -14.48
CA ASP A 87 9.99 -36.12 -15.12
C ASP A 87 10.67 -34.78 -14.80
N PRO A 88 11.35 -34.14 -15.78
CA PRO A 88 11.98 -32.84 -15.59
C PRO A 88 11.00 -31.68 -15.34
N SER A 89 9.69 -31.89 -15.46
CA SER A 89 8.65 -30.91 -15.20
C SER A 89 8.25 -30.81 -13.70
N LEU A 90 8.70 -31.74 -12.85
CA LEU A 90 8.39 -31.79 -11.44
C LEU A 90 9.53 -31.22 -10.59
N PHE A 91 9.43 -29.93 -10.26
CA PHE A 91 10.33 -29.29 -9.31
C PHE A 91 9.89 -29.62 -7.87
N ARG A 92 10.74 -30.32 -7.12
CA ARG A 92 10.51 -30.66 -5.72
C ARG A 92 11.34 -29.76 -4.82
N LEU A 93 10.68 -28.94 -3.98
CA LEU A 93 11.29 -28.18 -2.91
C LEU A 93 10.99 -28.87 -1.57
N SER A 94 11.96 -29.59 -1.01
CA SER A 94 11.88 -30.14 0.35
C SER A 94 12.53 -29.14 1.31
N LEU A 95 11.75 -28.56 2.20
CA LEU A 95 12.23 -27.70 3.28
C LEU A 95 12.42 -28.57 4.52
N ASP A 96 13.58 -29.19 4.63
CA ASP A 96 13.98 -29.97 5.81
C ASP A 96 14.77 -29.06 6.76
N LEU A 97 14.22 -28.81 7.95
CA LEU A 97 14.88 -28.03 9.00
C LEU A 97 15.95 -28.83 9.77
N ARG A 98 16.05 -30.13 9.57
CA ARG A 98 16.98 -31.01 10.32
C ARG A 98 18.47 -30.75 10.07
N GLY A 99 18.79 -30.05 8.97
CA GLY A 99 20.16 -29.63 8.65
C GLY A 99 20.42 -28.13 8.80
N ALA A 100 19.39 -27.32 9.05
CA ALA A 100 19.52 -25.89 9.19
C ALA A 100 19.56 -25.53 10.69
N ALA A 101 20.62 -24.81 11.10
CA ALA A 101 20.74 -24.27 12.46
C ALA A 101 19.78 -23.07 12.65
N LEU A 102 18.47 -23.28 12.45
CA LEU A 102 17.45 -22.25 12.69
C LEU A 102 17.07 -22.30 14.17
N SER A 103 17.46 -21.29 14.92
CA SER A 103 17.01 -21.11 16.30
C SER A 103 15.75 -20.24 16.31
N PHE A 104 14.63 -20.80 16.75
CA PHE A 104 13.39 -20.06 16.93
C PHE A 104 13.37 -19.33 18.28
N SER A 105 12.99 -18.06 18.24
CA SER A 105 12.95 -17.18 19.42
C SER A 105 11.67 -17.37 20.25
N GLY A 106 10.69 -18.12 19.74
CA GLY A 106 9.33 -18.22 20.29
C GLY A 106 8.47 -16.96 20.05
N LYS A 107 9.04 -15.90 19.43
CA LYS A 107 8.30 -14.72 19.01
C LYS A 107 7.94 -14.88 17.53
N ARG A 108 6.68 -15.13 17.23
CA ARG A 108 6.17 -15.43 15.87
C ARG A 108 6.68 -14.47 14.78
N THR A 109 6.82 -13.18 15.07
CA THR A 109 7.30 -12.19 14.10
C THR A 109 8.78 -12.37 13.73
N LYS A 110 9.64 -12.66 14.73
CA LYS A 110 11.07 -12.92 14.50
C LYS A 110 11.27 -14.26 13.80
N ASP A 111 10.57 -15.29 14.24
CA ASP A 111 10.65 -16.62 13.67
C ASP A 111 10.18 -16.62 12.21
N LYS A 112 9.15 -15.83 11.88
CA LYS A 112 8.68 -15.58 10.51
C LYS A 112 9.79 -14.99 9.61
N SER A 113 10.51 -13.97 10.06
CA SER A 113 11.59 -13.35 9.27
C SER A 113 12.72 -14.34 9.03
N ILE A 114 13.10 -15.14 10.03
CA ILE A 114 14.13 -16.17 9.90
C ILE A 114 13.74 -17.21 8.82
N VAL A 115 12.49 -17.72 8.87
CA VAL A 115 12.00 -18.70 7.89
C VAL A 115 11.97 -18.11 6.50
N LYS A 116 11.51 -16.87 6.34
CA LYS A 116 11.44 -16.21 5.05
C LYS A 116 12.82 -15.94 4.44
N ALA A 117 13.76 -15.42 5.23
CA ALA A 117 15.12 -15.16 4.77
C ALA A 117 15.84 -16.47 4.38
N TYR A 118 15.63 -17.54 5.13
CA TYR A 118 16.19 -18.86 4.79
C TYR A 118 15.62 -19.39 3.47
N LEU A 119 14.28 -19.38 3.33
CA LEU A 119 13.62 -19.81 2.10
C LEU A 119 14.02 -18.95 0.89
N TYR A 120 14.13 -17.63 1.09
CA TYR A 120 14.53 -16.70 0.05
C TYR A 120 15.89 -17.10 -0.56
N ARG A 121 16.90 -17.35 0.28
CA ARG A 121 18.24 -17.72 -0.17
C ARG A 121 18.24 -19.03 -0.98
N ILE A 122 17.45 -20.02 -0.55
CA ILE A 122 17.31 -21.28 -1.30
C ILE A 122 16.65 -21.01 -2.68
N LEU A 123 15.60 -20.20 -2.72
CA LEU A 123 14.91 -19.91 -3.97
C LEU A 123 15.77 -19.05 -4.90
N GLU A 124 16.47 -18.07 -4.37
CA GLU A 124 17.42 -17.23 -5.10
C GLU A 124 18.53 -18.07 -5.77
N GLU A 125 19.17 -18.98 -5.01
CA GLU A 125 20.19 -19.89 -5.53
C GLU A 125 19.62 -20.80 -6.62
N LYS A 126 18.44 -21.38 -6.40
CA LYS A 126 17.81 -22.29 -7.38
C LYS A 126 17.31 -21.61 -8.63
N CYS A 127 16.81 -20.38 -8.53
CA CYS A 127 16.30 -19.63 -9.67
C CYS A 127 17.37 -18.82 -10.41
N GLY A 128 18.55 -18.65 -9.80
CA GLY A 128 19.62 -17.81 -10.33
C GLY A 128 19.27 -16.32 -10.42
N ARG A 129 18.24 -15.88 -9.68
CA ARG A 129 17.80 -14.47 -9.67
C ARG A 129 17.34 -14.02 -8.29
N SER A 130 17.59 -12.75 -7.97
CA SER A 130 17.05 -12.08 -6.79
C SER A 130 15.72 -11.40 -7.09
N LEU A 131 14.91 -11.20 -6.05
CA LEU A 131 13.72 -10.37 -6.16
C LEU A 131 14.04 -8.91 -5.81
N PRO A 132 13.40 -7.91 -6.46
CA PRO A 132 13.68 -6.49 -6.22
C PRO A 132 13.54 -6.08 -4.75
N TRP A 133 12.66 -6.73 -4.00
CA TRP A 133 12.33 -6.42 -2.61
C TRP A 133 12.79 -7.49 -1.61
N GLY A 134 13.79 -8.31 -1.97
CA GLY A 134 14.23 -9.39 -1.11
C GLY A 134 13.06 -10.28 -0.67
N ASP A 135 13.02 -10.65 0.59
CA ASP A 135 11.94 -11.46 1.15
C ASP A 135 10.70 -10.65 1.58
N LEU A 136 10.70 -9.32 1.39
CA LEU A 136 9.59 -8.45 1.77
C LEU A 136 8.38 -8.67 0.85
N THR A 137 7.38 -9.39 1.31
CA THR A 137 6.13 -9.64 0.58
C THR A 137 4.94 -9.02 1.30
N GLY A 138 4.18 -8.15 0.62
CA GLY A 138 2.89 -7.63 1.09
C GLY A 138 2.91 -6.80 2.37
N ILE A 139 4.05 -6.28 2.79
CA ILE A 139 4.18 -5.39 3.96
C ILE A 139 4.41 -3.95 3.52
N ARG A 140 4.38 -3.03 4.50
CA ARG A 140 4.70 -1.62 4.33
C ARG A 140 6.20 -1.41 4.59
N PRO A 141 7.04 -1.39 3.54
CA PRO A 141 8.48 -1.37 3.73
C PRO A 141 8.99 -0.10 4.42
N VAL A 142 8.33 1.04 4.18
CA VAL A 142 8.73 2.32 4.80
C VAL A 142 8.47 2.32 6.30
N SER A 143 7.33 1.77 6.75
CA SER A 143 7.04 1.61 8.18
C SER A 143 8.07 0.73 8.89
N LEU A 144 8.51 -0.34 8.24
CA LEU A 144 9.59 -1.19 8.73
C LEU A 144 10.89 -0.39 8.89
N SER A 145 11.25 0.36 7.85
CA SER A 145 12.48 1.16 7.82
C SER A 145 12.48 2.27 8.87
N GLY A 146 11.34 2.94 9.06
CA GLY A 146 11.18 3.93 10.11
C GLY A 146 11.42 3.35 11.51
N LYS A 147 10.82 2.18 11.81
CA LYS A 147 11.02 1.48 13.10
C LYS A 147 12.47 1.06 13.31
N LEU A 148 13.11 0.53 12.27
CA LEU A 148 14.51 0.13 12.32
C LEU A 148 15.43 1.32 12.62
N LEU A 149 15.20 2.49 12.00
CA LEU A 149 15.93 3.70 12.32
C LEU A 149 15.71 4.14 13.77
N ASP A 150 14.45 4.11 14.27
CA ASP A 150 14.13 4.45 15.66
C ASP A 150 14.85 3.54 16.67
N GLU A 151 14.93 2.24 16.38
CA GLU A 151 15.63 1.26 17.23
C GLU A 151 17.15 1.50 17.25
N LEU A 152 17.73 1.81 16.10
CA LEU A 152 19.16 2.11 16.00
C LEU A 152 19.53 3.41 16.75
N GLU A 153 18.71 4.45 16.61
CA GLU A 153 18.91 5.73 17.33
C GLU A 153 18.79 5.56 18.84
N LYS A 154 17.77 4.81 19.33
CA LYS A 154 17.62 4.49 20.76
C LYS A 154 18.83 3.71 21.30
N SER A 155 19.31 2.74 20.53
CA SER A 155 20.47 1.93 20.90
C SER A 155 21.75 2.76 20.99
N LYS A 156 21.91 3.74 20.09
CA LYS A 156 23.03 4.68 20.11
C LYS A 156 22.97 5.61 21.32
N ALA A 157 21.82 6.22 21.59
CA ALA A 157 21.61 7.10 22.75
C ALA A 157 21.87 6.38 24.08
N GLN A 158 21.41 5.12 24.23
CA GLN A 158 21.68 4.31 25.42
C GLN A 158 23.16 3.97 25.62
N LYS A 159 23.92 3.79 24.53
CA LYS A 159 25.37 3.57 24.61
C LYS A 159 26.13 4.86 25.00
N GLU A 160 25.72 5.98 24.45
CA GLU A 160 26.31 7.29 24.80
C GLU A 160 26.05 7.68 26.26
N GLN A 161 24.84 7.43 26.77
CA GLN A 161 24.48 7.66 28.17
C GLN A 161 25.29 6.77 29.13
N LYS A 162 25.51 5.50 28.80
CA LYS A 162 26.38 4.61 29.58
C LYS A 162 27.87 5.02 29.58
N VAL A 163 28.32 5.75 28.58
CA VAL A 163 29.70 6.29 28.51
C VAL A 163 29.82 7.56 29.36
N GLN A 164 28.75 8.38 29.46
CA GLN A 164 28.74 9.58 30.30
C GLN A 164 28.60 9.26 31.78
N ASP A 165 27.98 8.13 32.15
CA ASP A 165 27.90 7.66 33.56
C ASP A 165 29.17 6.96 34.06
N GLY A 166 30.25 6.89 33.28
CA GLY A 166 31.57 6.44 33.67
C GLY A 166 32.37 7.53 34.41
N PRO A 167 33.36 7.17 35.26
CA PRO A 167 34.00 8.14 36.17
C PRO A 167 34.77 9.23 35.40
N ASN A 168 34.36 10.47 35.64
CA ASN A 168 34.98 11.78 35.40
C ASN A 168 36.07 11.90 34.32
N LEU A 169 35.69 12.47 33.17
CA LEU A 169 36.59 13.25 32.31
C LEU A 169 36.14 14.73 32.31
N PRO A 170 37.07 15.69 32.29
CA PRO A 170 36.75 17.11 32.50
C PRO A 170 35.94 17.71 31.33
N ASN A 171 34.95 18.51 31.69
CA ASN A 171 34.06 19.26 30.79
C ASN A 171 34.85 20.15 29.83
N THR A 172 34.73 19.90 28.53
CA THR A 172 34.99 20.90 27.50
C THR A 172 33.75 21.78 27.31
N PRO A 173 33.86 23.10 27.17
CA PRO A 173 32.69 23.98 27.09
C PRO A 173 31.92 23.78 25.78
N ASN A 174 30.60 23.61 25.91
CA ASN A 174 29.65 23.61 24.81
C ASN A 174 29.68 24.96 24.07
N THR A 175 30.04 24.94 22.81
CA THR A 175 29.75 26.04 21.89
C THR A 175 28.24 26.01 21.56
N PRO A 176 27.54 27.16 21.64
CA PRO A 176 26.13 27.21 21.30
C PRO A 176 25.95 27.04 19.80
N ASN A 177 25.22 25.99 19.42
CA ASN A 177 24.70 25.79 18.05
C ASN A 177 23.68 26.89 17.77
N THR A 178 24.06 27.90 17.01
CA THR A 178 23.12 28.79 16.31
C THR A 178 22.38 28.00 15.26
N PRO A 179 21.02 28.07 15.20
CA PRO A 179 20.29 27.46 14.11
C PRO A 179 20.54 28.26 12.83
N LYS A 180 21.30 27.70 11.91
CA LYS A 180 21.30 28.15 10.51
C LYS A 180 19.96 27.78 9.90
N ALA A 181 19.25 28.79 9.41
CA ALA A 181 18.12 28.61 8.52
C ALA A 181 18.63 27.94 7.24
N GLU A 182 18.46 26.66 7.13
CA GLU A 182 18.72 25.88 5.92
C GLU A 182 17.37 25.62 5.22
N ASN A 183 16.98 26.56 4.37
CA ASN A 183 16.11 26.32 3.24
C ASN A 183 17.00 25.63 2.18
N GLU A 184 16.97 24.33 2.21
CA GLU A 184 17.22 23.37 1.14
C GLU A 184 17.39 22.02 1.81
N PHE A 185 16.54 21.06 1.45
CA PHE A 185 16.74 19.66 1.81
C PHE A 185 17.97 19.18 1.05
N CYS A 186 19.16 19.67 1.48
CA CYS A 186 20.44 19.35 0.89
C CYS A 186 20.75 17.88 1.16
N MET A 187 20.55 17.04 0.15
CA MET A 187 20.74 15.58 0.17
C MET A 187 22.19 15.15 0.36
N GLN A 188 23.15 16.07 0.40
CA GLN A 188 24.57 15.73 0.27
C GLN A 188 25.25 15.24 1.54
N GLU A 189 24.66 15.29 2.74
CA GLU A 189 25.39 14.95 3.97
C GLU A 189 24.73 14.00 4.99
N LYS A 190 23.57 13.40 4.72
CA LYS A 190 23.08 12.37 5.63
C LYS A 190 23.82 11.07 5.34
N LYS A 191 24.97 10.87 6.02
CA LYS A 191 25.77 9.64 5.97
C LYS A 191 24.85 8.43 6.03
N LEU A 192 24.92 7.61 5.00
CA LEU A 192 24.27 6.29 4.97
C LEU A 192 24.58 5.56 6.28
N ASN A 193 23.57 5.09 6.98
CA ASN A 193 23.76 4.38 8.24
C ASN A 193 24.13 2.89 7.94
N PRO A 194 25.39 2.48 8.10
CA PRO A 194 25.83 1.13 7.75
C PRO A 194 25.08 0.02 8.52
N GLN A 195 24.65 0.32 9.76
CA GLN A 195 23.92 -0.64 10.59
C GLN A 195 22.50 -0.86 10.06
N PHE A 196 21.88 0.19 9.50
CA PHE A 196 20.58 0.09 8.85
C PHE A 196 20.63 -0.82 7.62
N PHE A 197 21.60 -0.63 6.73
CA PHE A 197 21.75 -1.45 5.53
C PHE A 197 22.11 -2.90 5.86
N ARG A 198 22.96 -3.08 6.88
CA ARG A 198 23.30 -4.40 7.38
C ARG A 198 22.07 -5.14 7.89
N ALA A 199 21.24 -4.51 8.70
CA ALA A 199 20.01 -5.10 9.22
C ALA A 199 19.03 -5.45 8.10
N LEU A 200 18.83 -4.58 7.10
CA LEU A 200 17.99 -4.89 5.94
C LEU A 200 18.50 -6.10 5.15
N LYS A 201 19.81 -6.20 4.97
CA LYS A 201 20.42 -7.35 4.27
C LYS A 201 20.29 -8.66 5.06
N GLU A 202 20.60 -8.63 6.35
CA GLU A 202 20.60 -9.84 7.18
C GLU A 202 19.20 -10.36 7.48
N GLU A 203 18.25 -9.46 7.80
CA GLU A 203 16.90 -9.83 8.25
C GLU A 203 15.89 -9.97 7.10
N TYR A 204 16.08 -9.23 5.98
CA TYR A 204 15.08 -9.15 4.91
C TYR A 204 15.64 -9.45 3.51
N CYS A 205 16.90 -9.89 3.40
CA CYS A 205 17.57 -10.14 2.13
C CYS A 205 17.45 -8.94 1.17
N LEU A 206 17.43 -7.72 1.71
CA LEU A 206 17.24 -6.49 0.94
C LEU A 206 18.49 -5.65 0.97
N GLU A 207 19.01 -5.34 -0.22
CA GLU A 207 20.21 -4.53 -0.40
C GLU A 207 20.13 -3.66 -1.66
N GLY A 208 21.14 -2.82 -1.88
CA GLY A 208 21.25 -1.97 -3.05
C GLY A 208 20.15 -0.90 -3.13
N GLU A 209 19.67 -0.65 -4.32
CA GLU A 209 18.81 0.47 -4.70
C GLU A 209 17.52 0.57 -3.87
N LYS A 210 16.88 -0.56 -3.58
CA LYS A 210 15.63 -0.57 -2.81
C LYS A 210 15.87 -0.31 -1.32
N ALA A 211 17.01 -0.73 -0.78
CA ALA A 211 17.41 -0.40 0.58
C ALA A 211 17.69 1.11 0.73
N GLU A 212 18.35 1.71 -0.27
CA GLU A 212 18.60 3.16 -0.31
C GLU A 212 17.32 3.96 -0.45
N LEU A 213 16.41 3.55 -1.35
CA LEU A 213 15.09 4.14 -1.49
C LEU A 213 14.32 4.12 -0.17
N LEU A 214 14.36 3.01 0.57
CA LEU A 214 13.70 2.91 1.87
C LEU A 214 14.35 3.82 2.92
N HIS A 215 15.66 3.90 2.94
CA HIS A 215 16.37 4.81 3.84
C HIS A 215 15.97 6.27 3.57
N PHE A 216 15.99 6.67 2.31
CA PHE A 216 15.56 7.99 1.87
C PHE A 216 14.11 8.29 2.28
N LEU A 217 13.18 7.40 1.94
CA LEU A 217 11.76 7.56 2.26
C LEU A 217 11.52 7.68 3.77
N ALA A 218 12.16 6.85 4.58
CA ALA A 218 11.98 6.88 6.03
C ALA A 218 12.45 8.22 6.64
N LEU A 219 13.56 8.77 6.15
CA LEU A 219 14.05 10.08 6.59
C LEU A 219 13.14 11.21 6.10
N ARG A 220 12.71 11.15 4.84
CA ARG A 220 11.83 12.18 4.25
C ARG A 220 10.46 12.21 4.92
N GLU A 221 9.85 11.05 5.18
CA GLU A 221 8.57 10.99 5.91
C GLU A 221 8.68 11.61 7.32
N ARG A 222 9.78 11.35 8.05
CA ARG A 222 10.02 11.97 9.35
C ARG A 222 10.04 13.50 9.24
N GLU A 223 10.71 14.02 8.23
CA GLU A 223 10.80 15.47 8.01
C GLU A 223 9.45 16.07 7.63
N ILE A 224 8.68 15.41 6.75
CA ILE A 224 7.32 15.82 6.39
C ILE A 224 6.42 15.86 7.63
N LEU A 225 6.48 14.83 8.47
CA LEU A 225 5.68 14.75 9.70
C LEU A 225 6.10 15.82 10.71
N ARG A 226 7.40 16.11 10.87
CA ARG A 226 7.90 17.20 11.70
C ARG A 226 7.33 18.55 11.25
N ARG A 227 7.40 18.86 9.95
CA ARG A 227 6.80 20.08 9.37
C ARG A 227 5.30 20.16 9.57
N ALA A 228 4.61 19.02 9.46
CA ALA A 228 3.16 18.95 9.71
C ALA A 228 2.83 19.28 11.19
N GLU A 229 3.61 18.75 12.15
CA GLU A 229 3.46 19.08 13.57
C GLU A 229 3.71 20.56 13.85
N GLU A 230 4.75 21.14 13.26
CA GLU A 230 5.07 22.57 13.40
C GLU A 230 3.96 23.47 12.84
N ARG A 231 3.43 23.14 11.66
CA ARG A 231 2.33 23.91 11.02
C ARG A 231 1.04 23.85 11.81
N SER A 232 0.69 22.68 12.37
CA SER A 232 -0.58 22.51 13.11
C SER A 232 -0.48 22.88 14.59
N GLY A 233 0.75 22.90 15.15
CA GLY A 233 0.98 22.99 16.59
C GLY A 233 0.54 21.75 17.37
N VAL A 234 0.24 20.64 16.66
CA VAL A 234 -0.31 19.41 17.25
C VAL A 234 0.54 18.21 16.82
N LYS A 235 0.90 17.36 17.79
CA LYS A 235 1.58 16.10 17.47
C LYS A 235 0.72 15.22 16.58
N VAL A 236 1.31 14.59 15.55
CA VAL A 236 0.57 13.73 14.62
C VAL A 236 -0.21 12.65 15.38
N LYS A 237 0.36 12.02 16.40
CA LYS A 237 -0.31 11.03 17.25
C LYS A 237 -1.59 11.53 17.94
N ASP A 238 -1.72 12.84 18.12
CA ASP A 238 -2.86 13.52 18.75
C ASP A 238 -3.84 14.07 17.72
N GLY A 239 -3.59 13.80 16.45
CA GLY A 239 -4.47 14.05 15.34
C GLY A 239 -5.40 12.86 14.99
N PHE A 240 -6.31 13.13 14.06
CA PHE A 240 -7.05 12.14 13.29
C PHE A 240 -7.36 12.69 11.90
N SER A 241 -7.69 11.79 10.98
CA SER A 241 -8.14 12.12 9.62
C SER A 241 -9.56 11.62 9.40
N ILE A 242 -10.29 12.27 8.52
CA ILE A 242 -11.58 11.81 8.00
C ILE A 242 -11.41 11.43 6.53
N TYR A 243 -11.82 10.20 6.21
CA TYR A 243 -11.93 9.69 4.84
C TYR A 243 -13.40 9.54 4.47
N ILE A 244 -13.88 10.37 3.53
CA ILE A 244 -15.25 10.30 3.01
C ILE A 244 -15.23 9.48 1.71
N HIS A 245 -15.89 8.34 1.71
CA HIS A 245 -15.94 7.46 0.56
C HIS A 245 -17.21 7.70 -0.27
N ILE A 246 -17.04 8.05 -1.53
CA ILE A 246 -18.12 8.16 -2.52
C ILE A 246 -18.11 6.90 -3.39
N PRO A 247 -19.09 5.98 -3.24
CA PRO A 247 -19.04 4.65 -3.86
C PRO A 247 -19.50 4.66 -5.32
N PHE A 248 -19.42 5.79 -6.00
CA PHE A 248 -19.93 5.95 -7.36
C PHE A 248 -18.85 6.29 -8.36
N CYS A 249 -19.01 5.76 -9.58
CA CYS A 249 -18.21 6.09 -10.76
C CYS A 249 -19.14 6.30 -11.96
N PRO A 250 -18.69 7.02 -13.01
CA PRO A 250 -19.42 7.05 -14.29
C PRO A 250 -19.51 5.67 -14.93
N SER A 251 -18.43 4.89 -14.87
CA SER A 251 -18.33 3.51 -15.35
C SER A 251 -17.25 2.76 -14.57
N LYS A 252 -17.30 1.40 -14.56
CA LYS A 252 -16.30 0.58 -13.90
C LYS A 252 -15.16 0.23 -14.85
N CYS A 253 -13.94 0.67 -14.53
CA CYS A 253 -12.71 0.34 -15.26
C CYS A 253 -12.36 -1.16 -15.11
N ALA A 254 -11.73 -1.75 -16.14
CA ALA A 254 -11.44 -3.17 -16.19
C ALA A 254 -10.44 -3.64 -15.12
N TYR A 255 -9.47 -2.80 -14.75
CA TYR A 255 -8.46 -3.10 -13.72
C TYR A 255 -8.96 -2.83 -12.29
N CYS A 256 -10.03 -2.04 -12.13
CA CYS A 256 -10.44 -1.52 -10.83
C CYS A 256 -11.07 -2.61 -9.95
N SER A 257 -10.56 -2.72 -8.74
CA SER A 257 -11.08 -3.61 -7.70
C SER A 257 -11.75 -2.89 -6.55
N PHE A 258 -11.86 -1.56 -6.63
CA PHE A 258 -12.55 -0.78 -5.61
C PHE A 258 -14.05 -1.08 -5.60
N LEU A 259 -14.64 -0.90 -4.43
CA LEU A 259 -16.07 -1.10 -4.20
C LEU A 259 -16.83 0.12 -4.70
N SER A 260 -17.01 0.22 -6.01
CA SER A 260 -17.75 1.29 -6.66
C SER A 260 -18.79 0.75 -7.64
N SER A 261 -19.87 1.49 -7.78
CA SER A 261 -20.99 1.19 -8.70
C SER A 261 -21.21 2.34 -9.68
N PRO A 262 -21.74 2.08 -10.88
CA PRO A 262 -22.25 3.15 -11.73
C PRO A 262 -23.30 3.98 -10.98
N ILE A 263 -23.21 5.31 -11.09
CA ILE A 263 -24.05 6.23 -10.32
C ILE A 263 -25.54 6.19 -10.73
N GLY A 264 -25.83 6.00 -12.04
CA GLY A 264 -27.18 6.13 -12.59
C GLY A 264 -28.31 5.45 -11.78
N PRO A 265 -28.18 4.17 -11.39
CA PRO A 265 -29.21 3.47 -10.62
C PRO A 265 -29.44 4.02 -9.20
N PHE A 266 -28.64 4.94 -8.73
CA PHE A 266 -28.68 5.46 -7.35
C PHE A 266 -28.87 6.98 -7.27
N SER A 267 -29.07 7.66 -8.41
CA SER A 267 -29.13 9.12 -8.49
C SER A 267 -30.17 9.73 -7.55
N ASP A 268 -31.36 9.14 -7.47
CA ASP A 268 -32.45 9.65 -6.62
C ASP A 268 -32.19 9.44 -5.11
N ARG A 269 -31.22 8.62 -4.75
CA ARG A 269 -30.88 8.30 -3.36
C ARG A 269 -29.62 8.98 -2.87
N ILE A 270 -29.00 9.82 -3.67
CA ILE A 270 -27.79 10.55 -3.27
C ILE A 270 -28.08 11.49 -2.09
N PRO A 271 -29.19 12.27 -2.06
CA PRO A 271 -29.50 13.11 -0.90
C PRO A 271 -29.59 12.31 0.42
N GLU A 272 -30.28 11.17 0.42
CA GLU A 272 -30.35 10.26 1.58
C GLU A 272 -28.96 9.77 2.01
N TYR A 273 -28.10 9.48 1.05
CA TYR A 273 -26.72 9.09 1.31
C TYR A 273 -25.91 10.20 1.98
N LEU A 274 -26.06 11.44 1.53
CA LEU A 274 -25.38 12.60 2.12
C LEU A 274 -25.87 12.88 3.56
N GLU A 275 -27.16 12.60 3.87
CA GLU A 275 -27.67 12.62 5.24
C GLU A 275 -26.93 11.60 6.12
N LYS A 276 -26.73 10.37 5.64
CA LYS A 276 -25.98 9.35 6.39
C LYS A 276 -24.50 9.73 6.57
N ILE A 277 -23.88 10.32 5.56
CA ILE A 277 -22.54 10.92 5.70
C ILE A 277 -22.55 11.98 6.80
N SER A 278 -23.55 12.88 6.81
CA SER A 278 -23.69 13.93 7.83
C SER A 278 -23.75 13.36 9.25
N GLU A 279 -24.55 12.29 9.47
CA GLU A 279 -24.65 11.60 10.76
C GLU A 279 -23.30 10.97 11.18
N GLU A 280 -22.58 10.35 10.23
CA GLU A 280 -21.26 9.77 10.52
C GLU A 280 -20.19 10.82 10.83
N LEU A 281 -20.25 11.99 10.18
CA LEU A 281 -19.33 13.09 10.47
C LEU A 281 -19.55 13.63 11.89
N ASP A 282 -20.81 13.81 12.31
CA ASP A 282 -21.13 14.23 13.69
C ASP A 282 -20.60 13.20 14.70
N PHE A 283 -20.82 11.91 14.42
CA PHE A 283 -20.32 10.83 15.27
C PHE A 283 -18.79 10.84 15.36
N ALA A 284 -18.09 11.02 14.23
CA ALA A 284 -16.62 11.06 14.20
C ALA A 284 -16.07 12.27 14.98
N LEU A 285 -16.66 13.45 14.81
CA LEU A 285 -16.25 14.67 15.53
C LEU A 285 -16.50 14.55 17.02
N TYR A 286 -17.65 14.04 17.43
CA TYR A 286 -17.97 13.80 18.83
C TYR A 286 -17.00 12.82 19.47
N GLU A 287 -16.81 11.65 18.85
CA GLU A 287 -15.97 10.59 19.41
C GLU A 287 -14.47 10.93 19.40
N MET A 288 -13.96 11.56 18.35
CA MET A 288 -12.53 11.86 18.23
C MET A 288 -12.19 13.25 18.76
N GLY A 289 -12.99 14.25 18.44
CA GLY A 289 -12.77 15.64 18.85
C GLY A 289 -13.20 15.90 20.29
N GLU A 290 -14.48 15.89 20.57
CA GLU A 290 -15.02 16.29 21.86
C GLU A 290 -14.64 15.32 22.99
N LYS A 291 -14.86 14.03 22.78
CA LYS A 291 -14.68 13.02 23.82
C LYS A 291 -13.21 12.62 24.05
N ARG A 292 -12.35 12.72 23.03
CA ARG A 292 -10.92 12.32 23.08
C ARG A 292 -9.94 13.45 22.91
N GLY A 293 -10.41 14.68 22.66
CA GLY A 293 -9.55 15.85 22.48
C GLY A 293 -8.59 15.76 21.29
N LYS A 294 -8.91 14.94 20.27
CA LYS A 294 -8.08 14.82 19.08
C LYS A 294 -8.37 15.94 18.08
N SER A 295 -7.34 16.37 17.35
CA SER A 295 -7.45 17.40 16.32
C SER A 295 -7.64 16.80 14.94
N LEU A 296 -8.61 17.29 14.17
CA LEU A 296 -8.81 16.92 12.77
C LEU A 296 -7.71 17.57 11.92
N GLN A 297 -6.83 16.75 11.33
CA GLN A 297 -5.66 17.22 10.58
C GLN A 297 -5.79 17.04 9.07
N SER A 298 -6.52 16.04 8.59
CA SER A 298 -6.76 15.91 7.15
C SER A 298 -8.18 15.44 6.81
N ILE A 299 -8.67 15.92 5.67
CA ILE A 299 -9.93 15.54 5.05
C ILE A 299 -9.61 15.01 3.68
N TYR A 300 -10.05 13.79 3.39
CA TYR A 300 -9.85 13.15 2.11
C TYR A 300 -11.17 12.60 1.58
N ILE A 301 -11.64 13.13 0.45
CA ILE A 301 -12.83 12.63 -0.24
C ILE A 301 -12.38 11.81 -1.45
N GLY A 302 -12.68 10.52 -1.43
CA GLY A 302 -12.24 9.61 -2.47
C GLY A 302 -13.21 8.43 -2.67
N GLY A 303 -12.67 7.31 -3.14
CA GLY A 303 -13.42 6.06 -3.28
C GLY A 303 -13.61 5.60 -4.72
N GLY A 304 -14.81 5.76 -5.26
CA GLY A 304 -15.08 5.58 -6.67
C GLY A 304 -14.56 6.80 -7.44
N THR A 305 -15.38 7.83 -7.49
CA THR A 305 -15.03 9.12 -8.09
C THR A 305 -15.97 10.19 -7.52
N PRO A 306 -15.55 11.03 -6.58
CA PRO A 306 -16.40 12.06 -5.98
C PRO A 306 -17.07 12.98 -7.01
N THR A 307 -16.37 13.33 -8.06
CA THR A 307 -16.90 14.16 -9.16
C THR A 307 -17.91 13.44 -10.07
N ALA A 308 -18.20 12.16 -9.83
CA ALA A 308 -19.34 11.49 -10.46
C ALA A 308 -20.68 12.00 -9.92
N LEU A 309 -20.71 12.61 -8.72
CA LEU A 309 -21.91 13.26 -8.19
C LEU A 309 -22.38 14.38 -9.14
N PRO A 310 -23.71 14.59 -9.32
CA PRO A 310 -24.25 15.80 -9.93
C PRO A 310 -23.72 17.07 -9.26
N GLU A 311 -23.67 18.19 -9.98
CA GLU A 311 -23.09 19.44 -9.45
C GLU A 311 -23.73 19.87 -8.13
N ASN A 312 -25.06 19.85 -8.02
CA ASN A 312 -25.77 20.22 -6.79
C ASN A 312 -25.44 19.28 -5.61
N ASP A 313 -25.32 17.98 -5.87
CA ASP A 313 -24.99 17.01 -4.79
C ASP A 313 -23.53 17.11 -4.37
N LEU A 314 -22.63 17.41 -5.33
CA LEU A 314 -21.23 17.70 -5.01
C LEU A 314 -21.14 18.97 -4.15
N GLU A 315 -21.84 20.04 -4.51
CA GLU A 315 -21.89 21.28 -3.73
C GLU A 315 -22.47 21.02 -2.32
N ASN A 316 -23.55 20.26 -2.20
CA ASN A 316 -24.12 19.88 -0.91
C ASN A 316 -23.12 19.11 -0.04
N LEU A 317 -22.34 18.20 -0.62
CA LEU A 317 -21.26 17.49 0.09
C LEU A 317 -20.17 18.47 0.57
N LEU A 318 -19.75 19.41 -0.28
CA LEU A 318 -18.71 20.38 0.06
C LEU A 318 -19.18 21.34 1.15
N LEU A 319 -20.44 21.83 1.08
CA LEU A 319 -21.07 22.64 2.13
C LEU A 319 -21.15 21.88 3.46
N LEU A 320 -21.49 20.59 3.41
CA LEU A 320 -21.50 19.74 4.59
C LEU A 320 -20.12 19.64 5.26
N VAL A 321 -19.07 19.45 4.46
CA VAL A 321 -17.67 19.43 4.94
C VAL A 321 -17.29 20.78 5.54
N GLU A 322 -17.61 21.87 4.88
CA GLU A 322 -17.33 23.23 5.34
C GLU A 322 -17.98 23.50 6.69
N LYS A 323 -19.29 23.25 6.78
CA LYS A 323 -20.10 23.49 7.99
C LYS A 323 -19.68 22.61 9.16
N LYS A 324 -19.38 21.33 8.94
CA LYS A 324 -19.10 20.39 10.04
C LYS A 324 -17.61 20.25 10.35
N LEU A 325 -16.78 20.14 9.33
CA LEU A 325 -15.37 19.78 9.51
C LEU A 325 -14.46 21.01 9.56
N LEU A 326 -14.57 21.92 8.58
CA LEU A 326 -13.67 23.10 8.54
C LEU A 326 -14.02 24.11 9.65
N SER A 327 -15.30 24.24 10.01
CA SER A 327 -15.76 25.12 11.09
C SER A 327 -15.69 24.49 12.48
N SER A 328 -15.24 23.24 12.59
CA SER A 328 -15.12 22.55 13.88
C SER A 328 -14.05 23.18 14.77
N PRO A 329 -14.30 23.33 16.10
CA PRO A 329 -13.28 23.81 17.05
C PRO A 329 -12.07 22.86 17.14
N HIS A 330 -12.23 21.61 16.72
CA HIS A 330 -11.16 20.62 16.67
C HIS A 330 -10.37 20.64 15.34
N ALA A 331 -10.74 21.49 14.38
CA ALA A 331 -10.08 21.60 13.09
C ALA A 331 -8.68 22.20 13.20
N LYS A 332 -7.68 21.47 12.77
CA LYS A 332 -6.30 21.89 12.55
C LYS A 332 -5.86 21.36 11.18
N ILE A 333 -6.63 21.75 10.16
CA ILE A 333 -6.56 21.16 8.83
C ILE A 333 -5.21 21.49 8.18
N LEU A 334 -4.46 20.46 7.86
CA LEU A 334 -3.21 20.50 7.11
C LEU A 334 -3.42 20.20 5.63
N GLU A 335 -4.46 19.39 5.32
CA GLU A 335 -4.77 18.94 3.98
C GLU A 335 -6.27 18.71 3.81
N TYR A 336 -6.81 19.23 2.69
CA TYR A 336 -8.14 18.92 2.19
C TYR A 336 -8.04 18.48 0.74
N THR A 337 -8.21 17.19 0.49
CA THR A 337 -8.04 16.54 -0.81
C THR A 337 -9.37 16.00 -1.33
N VAL A 338 -9.63 16.17 -2.63
CA VAL A 338 -10.73 15.54 -3.35
C VAL A 338 -10.19 14.82 -4.59
N GLU A 339 -10.54 13.53 -4.74
CA GLU A 339 -10.24 12.78 -5.95
C GLU A 339 -11.15 13.23 -7.10
N ALA A 340 -10.63 14.01 -8.03
CA ALA A 340 -11.26 14.38 -9.28
C ALA A 340 -10.66 13.56 -10.46
N GLY A 341 -10.35 12.29 -10.17
CA GLY A 341 -9.46 11.45 -10.98
C GLY A 341 -10.01 10.99 -12.32
N ARG A 342 -11.24 11.36 -12.68
CA ARG A 342 -11.85 10.98 -13.97
C ARG A 342 -12.26 12.21 -14.76
N PRO A 343 -11.53 12.56 -15.83
CA PRO A 343 -11.87 13.72 -16.69
C PRO A 343 -13.30 13.69 -17.25
N ASP A 344 -13.83 12.50 -17.56
CA ASP A 344 -15.20 12.31 -18.04
C ASP A 344 -16.31 12.63 -17.00
N SER A 345 -15.93 12.83 -15.73
CA SER A 345 -16.85 13.25 -14.66
C SER A 345 -16.56 14.66 -14.14
N LEU A 346 -15.54 15.33 -14.65
CA LEU A 346 -15.04 16.60 -14.16
C LEU A 346 -15.35 17.72 -15.16
N SER A 347 -16.27 18.62 -14.80
CA SER A 347 -16.56 19.84 -15.56
C SER A 347 -15.81 21.03 -14.98
N GLY A 348 -15.69 22.12 -15.76
CA GLY A 348 -15.15 23.41 -15.28
C GLY A 348 -15.93 23.94 -14.08
N ASN A 349 -17.28 23.77 -14.06
CA ASN A 349 -18.13 24.16 -12.93
C ASN A 349 -17.76 23.38 -11.67
N LYS A 350 -17.55 22.04 -11.77
CA LYS A 350 -17.13 21.22 -10.63
C LYS A 350 -15.75 21.63 -10.12
N LEU A 351 -14.82 21.95 -11.02
CA LEU A 351 -13.51 22.49 -10.60
C LEU A 351 -13.67 23.81 -9.85
N ALA A 352 -14.53 24.71 -10.34
CA ALA A 352 -14.83 25.97 -9.67
C ALA A 352 -15.47 25.76 -8.29
N LEU A 353 -16.43 24.83 -8.17
CA LEU A 353 -17.01 24.43 -6.88
C LEU A 353 -15.95 23.92 -5.91
N LEU A 354 -15.11 22.97 -6.32
CA LEU A 354 -14.03 22.46 -5.47
C LEU A 354 -13.12 23.59 -4.96
N LYS A 355 -12.77 24.53 -5.83
CA LYS A 355 -11.93 25.68 -5.46
C LYS A 355 -12.63 26.63 -4.51
N ALA A 356 -13.90 26.96 -4.77
CA ALA A 356 -14.71 27.86 -3.94
C ALA A 356 -14.87 27.31 -2.50
N HIS A 357 -14.94 25.99 -2.34
CA HIS A 357 -15.06 25.32 -1.04
C HIS A 357 -13.71 24.88 -0.41
N SER A 358 -12.65 25.62 -0.71
CA SER A 358 -11.34 25.49 -0.03
C SER A 358 -10.63 24.13 -0.23
N VAL A 359 -10.99 23.38 -1.28
CA VAL A 359 -10.23 22.17 -1.64
C VAL A 359 -8.82 22.56 -2.08
N GLY A 360 -7.82 22.14 -1.31
CA GLY A 360 -6.42 22.51 -1.55
C GLY A 360 -5.70 21.58 -2.53
N ARG A 361 -6.09 20.30 -2.57
CA ARG A 361 -5.45 19.29 -3.42
C ARG A 361 -6.49 18.50 -4.19
N ILE A 362 -6.23 18.28 -5.46
CA ILE A 362 -7.05 17.43 -6.33
C ILE A 362 -6.20 16.41 -7.07
N SER A 363 -6.83 15.37 -7.59
CA SER A 363 -6.18 14.47 -8.54
C SER A 363 -6.88 14.51 -9.90
N ILE A 364 -6.09 14.55 -10.98
CA ILE A 364 -6.57 14.41 -12.37
C ILE A 364 -5.76 13.29 -12.99
N ASN A 365 -6.35 12.09 -13.10
CA ASN A 365 -5.60 10.86 -13.30
C ASN A 365 -5.70 10.34 -14.73
N PRO A 366 -4.66 10.50 -15.58
CA PRO A 366 -4.63 9.94 -16.92
C PRO A 366 -4.65 8.40 -16.90
N GLN A 367 -3.93 7.77 -15.97
CA GLN A 367 -3.53 6.36 -15.93
C GLN A 367 -2.55 5.97 -17.03
N THR A 368 -2.76 6.45 -18.24
CA THR A 368 -1.92 6.40 -19.44
C THR A 368 -2.33 7.54 -20.39
N PHE A 369 -1.43 7.93 -21.28
CA PHE A 369 -1.73 8.86 -22.38
C PHE A 369 -1.86 8.14 -23.74
N ARG A 370 -2.15 6.83 -23.73
CA ARG A 370 -2.44 6.05 -24.92
C ARG A 370 -3.94 5.78 -25.03
N GLN A 371 -4.59 6.36 -26.05
CA GLN A 371 -6.05 6.30 -26.21
C GLN A 371 -6.56 4.86 -26.33
N GLU A 372 -5.89 4.00 -27.12
CA GLU A 372 -6.29 2.61 -27.31
C GLU A 372 -6.28 1.83 -26.00
N THR A 373 -5.33 2.14 -25.10
CA THR A 373 -5.29 1.53 -23.77
C THR A 373 -6.41 2.04 -22.89
N LEU A 374 -6.73 3.35 -22.91
CA LEU A 374 -7.88 3.92 -22.19
C LEU A 374 -9.19 3.23 -22.61
N ASP A 375 -9.40 3.05 -23.90
CA ASP A 375 -10.58 2.38 -24.44
C ASP A 375 -10.63 0.91 -24.01
N LEU A 376 -9.50 0.21 -24.07
CA LEU A 376 -9.37 -1.19 -23.67
C LEU A 376 -9.70 -1.40 -22.18
N ILE A 377 -9.22 -0.51 -21.29
CA ILE A 377 -9.49 -0.60 -19.85
C ILE A 377 -10.83 0.02 -19.44
N GLY A 378 -11.61 0.53 -20.40
CA GLY A 378 -12.96 1.05 -20.18
C GLY A 378 -13.01 2.43 -19.52
N ARG A 379 -11.99 3.27 -19.74
CA ARG A 379 -12.01 4.69 -19.39
C ARG A 379 -12.52 5.50 -20.58
N LYS A 380 -13.68 6.14 -20.41
CA LYS A 380 -14.40 6.82 -21.50
C LYS A 380 -14.01 8.30 -21.67
N HIS A 381 -12.76 8.66 -21.43
CA HIS A 381 -12.26 10.00 -21.65
C HIS A 381 -11.15 9.98 -22.71
N SER A 382 -10.96 11.10 -23.39
CA SER A 382 -9.85 11.27 -24.31
C SER A 382 -8.60 11.78 -23.59
N VAL A 383 -7.46 11.56 -24.22
CA VAL A 383 -6.18 12.11 -23.75
C VAL A 383 -6.24 13.63 -23.67
N GLU A 384 -6.89 14.27 -24.65
CA GLU A 384 -7.06 15.72 -24.72
C GLU A 384 -7.85 16.25 -23.52
N SER A 385 -8.91 15.54 -23.12
CA SER A 385 -9.73 15.95 -21.96
C SER A 385 -8.94 15.96 -20.64
N VAL A 386 -7.93 15.11 -20.47
CA VAL A 386 -7.01 15.16 -19.32
C VAL A 386 -6.25 16.48 -19.33
N VAL A 387 -5.70 16.84 -20.48
CA VAL A 387 -4.91 18.09 -20.68
C VAL A 387 -5.77 19.32 -20.43
N GLU A 388 -6.98 19.36 -21.02
CA GLU A 388 -7.94 20.45 -20.82
C GLU A 388 -8.29 20.64 -19.36
N ARG A 389 -8.72 19.58 -18.66
CA ARG A 389 -9.08 19.65 -17.23
C ARG A 389 -7.90 20.06 -16.36
N PHE A 390 -6.69 19.66 -16.71
CA PHE A 390 -5.48 20.08 -15.99
C PHE A 390 -5.25 21.60 -16.12
N TYR A 391 -5.31 22.14 -17.32
CA TYR A 391 -5.11 23.59 -17.53
C TYR A 391 -6.27 24.43 -16.95
N GLU A 392 -7.51 23.95 -17.01
CA GLU A 392 -8.64 24.60 -16.35
C GLU A 392 -8.43 24.65 -14.81
N ALA A 393 -7.98 23.54 -14.21
CA ALA A 393 -7.68 23.51 -12.78
C ALA A 393 -6.55 24.50 -12.43
N ARG A 394 -5.49 24.57 -13.25
CA ARG A 394 -4.42 25.57 -13.08
C ARG A 394 -4.94 27.01 -13.20
N ALA A 395 -5.79 27.29 -14.18
CA ALA A 395 -6.39 28.61 -14.38
C ALA A 395 -7.26 29.04 -13.19
N LEU A 396 -7.92 28.08 -12.50
CA LEU A 396 -8.65 28.33 -11.26
C LEU A 396 -7.75 28.46 -10.02
N GLY A 397 -6.43 28.33 -10.17
CA GLY A 397 -5.46 28.50 -9.10
C GLY A 397 -5.22 27.24 -8.24
N PHE A 398 -5.51 26.04 -8.74
CA PHE A 398 -5.03 24.81 -8.09
C PHE A 398 -3.52 24.68 -8.26
N ASP A 399 -2.80 24.67 -7.17
CA ASP A 399 -1.33 24.58 -7.09
C ASP A 399 -0.85 23.27 -6.43
N ASN A 400 -1.76 22.32 -6.24
CA ASN A 400 -1.46 20.97 -5.76
C ASN A 400 -2.32 19.96 -6.52
N ILE A 401 -1.85 19.56 -7.71
CA ILE A 401 -2.52 18.61 -8.61
C ILE A 401 -1.69 17.34 -8.69
N ASN A 402 -2.31 16.21 -8.36
CA ASN A 402 -1.73 14.88 -8.53
C ASN A 402 -2.17 14.25 -9.86
N MET A 403 -1.26 13.51 -10.48
CA MET A 403 -1.55 12.61 -11.59
C MET A 403 -1.18 11.17 -11.23
N ASP A 404 -2.03 10.20 -11.59
CA ASP A 404 -1.71 8.79 -11.46
C ASP A 404 -1.35 8.18 -12.82
N LEU A 405 -0.29 7.38 -12.83
CA LEU A 405 0.15 6.55 -13.96
C LEU A 405 0.13 5.07 -13.52
N ILE A 406 -0.32 4.18 -14.40
CA ILE A 406 -0.29 2.73 -14.15
C ILE A 406 0.68 2.07 -15.13
N LEU A 407 1.68 1.37 -14.59
CA LEU A 407 2.64 0.57 -15.35
C LEU A 407 2.12 -0.85 -15.54
N GLY A 408 2.39 -1.45 -16.70
CA GLY A 408 1.99 -2.81 -17.03
C GLY A 408 0.52 -2.95 -17.42
N LEU A 409 -0.10 -1.89 -17.93
CA LEU A 409 -1.44 -1.97 -18.55
C LEU A 409 -1.40 -2.89 -19.77
N PRO A 410 -2.51 -3.60 -20.08
CA PRO A 410 -2.56 -4.47 -21.24
C PRO A 410 -2.20 -3.72 -22.54
N SER A 411 -1.40 -4.34 -23.38
CA SER A 411 -0.89 -3.83 -24.66
C SER A 411 0.13 -2.68 -24.56
N GLU A 412 0.56 -2.27 -23.38
CA GLU A 412 1.58 -1.23 -23.24
C GLU A 412 2.99 -1.80 -23.13
N ARG A 413 3.91 -1.11 -23.80
CA ARG A 413 5.35 -1.35 -23.78
C ARG A 413 6.05 -0.16 -23.11
N LEU A 414 7.35 -0.28 -22.88
CA LEU A 414 8.18 0.79 -22.32
C LEU A 414 8.02 2.12 -23.08
N SER A 415 7.98 2.07 -24.43
CA SER A 415 7.82 3.26 -25.28
C SER A 415 6.50 4.02 -25.03
N ASP A 416 5.40 3.29 -24.73
CA ASP A 416 4.10 3.90 -24.45
C ASP A 416 4.11 4.62 -23.09
N VAL A 417 4.79 4.02 -22.10
CA VAL A 417 5.01 4.64 -20.79
C VAL A 417 5.88 5.88 -20.91
N GLU A 418 6.96 5.83 -21.69
CA GLU A 418 7.83 6.99 -21.93
C GLU A 418 7.13 8.13 -22.65
N GLU A 419 6.21 7.84 -23.59
CA GLU A 419 5.35 8.88 -24.19
C GLU A 419 4.42 9.49 -23.14
N SER A 420 3.81 8.67 -22.29
CA SER A 420 2.98 9.14 -21.18
C SER A 420 3.75 10.03 -20.21
N LEU A 421 5.00 9.66 -19.90
CA LEU A 421 5.88 10.46 -19.04
C LEU A 421 6.28 11.80 -19.70
N ARG A 422 6.54 11.83 -21.00
CA ARG A 422 6.80 13.09 -21.74
C ARG A 422 5.61 14.05 -21.65
N ARG A 423 4.38 13.55 -21.76
CA ARG A 423 3.16 14.36 -21.60
C ARG A 423 2.96 14.85 -20.16
N ILE A 424 3.24 13.99 -19.17
CA ILE A 424 3.24 14.39 -17.75
C ILE A 424 4.29 15.48 -17.51
N HIS A 425 5.49 15.34 -18.08
CA HIS A 425 6.53 16.35 -17.96
C HIS A 425 6.09 17.71 -18.53
N ALA A 426 5.42 17.73 -19.69
CA ALA A 426 4.89 18.96 -20.28
C ALA A 426 3.80 19.63 -19.43
N LEU A 427 2.98 18.85 -18.72
CA LEU A 427 1.95 19.36 -17.82
C LEU A 427 2.53 19.85 -16.48
N SER A 428 3.64 19.29 -16.05
CA SER A 428 4.32 19.64 -14.78
C SER A 428 3.39 19.64 -13.56
N PRO A 429 2.83 18.47 -13.19
CA PRO A 429 2.02 18.36 -11.99
C PRO A 429 2.84 18.60 -10.72
N ASP A 430 2.17 18.73 -9.58
CA ASP A 430 2.83 18.90 -8.29
C ASP A 430 3.08 17.56 -7.59
N ASN A 431 2.34 16.54 -8.01
CA ASN A 431 2.51 15.16 -7.55
C ASN A 431 2.33 14.20 -8.72
N LEU A 432 3.07 13.10 -8.67
CA LEU A 432 2.92 11.96 -9.55
C LEU A 432 2.82 10.68 -8.70
N THR A 433 1.78 9.89 -8.90
CA THR A 433 1.69 8.56 -8.29
C THR A 433 1.83 7.50 -9.37
N VAL A 434 2.82 6.64 -9.22
CA VAL A 434 3.10 5.54 -10.15
C VAL A 434 2.65 4.24 -9.52
N HIS A 435 1.73 3.57 -10.18
CA HIS A 435 1.18 2.30 -9.77
C HIS A 435 1.70 1.17 -10.66
N SER A 436 2.22 0.10 -10.06
CA SER A 436 2.38 -1.15 -10.79
C SER A 436 1.06 -1.91 -10.79
N LEU A 437 0.59 -2.32 -11.96
CA LEU A 437 -0.70 -2.99 -12.10
C LEU A 437 -0.82 -4.20 -11.17
N ALA A 438 -1.86 -4.23 -10.35
CA ALA A 438 -2.18 -5.35 -9.49
C ALA A 438 -3.56 -5.92 -9.85
N VAL A 439 -3.57 -7.05 -10.55
CA VAL A 439 -4.83 -7.68 -10.99
C VAL A 439 -5.45 -8.46 -9.83
N LYS A 440 -6.49 -7.87 -9.24
CA LYS A 440 -7.24 -8.48 -8.13
C LYS A 440 -8.39 -9.34 -8.64
N ARG A 441 -8.83 -10.29 -7.83
CA ARG A 441 -9.90 -11.27 -8.18
C ARG A 441 -11.21 -10.62 -8.66
N ALA A 442 -11.57 -9.45 -8.14
CA ALA A 442 -12.80 -8.74 -8.47
C ALA A 442 -12.69 -7.82 -9.70
N ALA A 443 -11.48 -7.65 -10.26
CA ALA A 443 -11.27 -6.84 -11.45
C ALA A 443 -11.74 -7.59 -12.71
N LYS A 444 -12.33 -6.87 -13.68
CA LYS A 444 -12.75 -7.45 -14.96
C LYS A 444 -11.58 -8.06 -15.72
N LEU A 445 -10.38 -7.48 -15.63
CA LEU A 445 -9.17 -8.06 -16.20
C LEU A 445 -8.92 -9.51 -15.74
N LYS A 446 -9.35 -9.88 -14.52
CA LYS A 446 -9.25 -11.26 -14.03
C LYS A 446 -10.49 -12.08 -14.32
N THR A 447 -11.68 -11.51 -14.14
CA THR A 447 -12.95 -12.25 -14.35
C THR A 447 -13.26 -12.50 -15.82
N GLU A 448 -12.74 -11.67 -16.72
CA GLU A 448 -12.87 -11.75 -18.17
C GLU A 448 -11.50 -12.01 -18.85
N GLU A 449 -10.62 -12.80 -18.21
CA GLU A 449 -9.22 -13.00 -18.62
C GLU A 449 -9.06 -13.39 -20.09
N ASN A 450 -9.96 -14.21 -20.61
CA ASN A 450 -9.93 -14.63 -22.03
C ASN A 450 -10.06 -13.44 -23.00
N LYS A 451 -10.81 -12.40 -22.63
CA LYS A 451 -10.97 -11.18 -23.42
C LYS A 451 -9.68 -10.37 -23.54
N TYR A 452 -8.87 -10.39 -22.47
CA TYR A 452 -7.64 -9.57 -22.36
C TYR A 452 -6.36 -10.35 -22.62
N ARG A 453 -6.44 -11.69 -22.85
CA ARG A 453 -5.26 -12.56 -23.00
C ARG A 453 -4.29 -12.09 -24.07
N GLY A 454 -4.78 -11.74 -25.27
CA GLY A 454 -3.94 -11.24 -26.35
C GLY A 454 -3.26 -9.90 -26.01
N ALA A 455 -3.96 -9.01 -25.33
CA ALA A 455 -3.42 -7.74 -24.88
C ALA A 455 -2.35 -7.89 -23.80
N TYR A 456 -2.48 -8.88 -22.90
CA TYR A 456 -1.43 -9.20 -21.93
C TYR A 456 -0.18 -9.79 -22.58
N GLN A 457 -0.34 -10.62 -23.61
CA GLN A 457 0.79 -11.16 -24.37
C GLN A 457 1.56 -10.08 -25.15
N ALA A 458 0.86 -9.02 -25.57
CA ALA A 458 1.44 -7.87 -26.27
C ALA A 458 2.04 -6.80 -25.33
N GLY A 459 1.76 -6.90 -24.02
CA GLY A 459 2.22 -5.93 -23.01
C GLY A 459 3.62 -6.23 -22.47
N ALA A 460 4.02 -5.46 -21.47
CA ALA A 460 5.31 -5.57 -20.80
C ALA A 460 5.53 -6.94 -20.19
N SER A 461 6.71 -7.51 -20.40
CA SER A 461 7.12 -8.80 -19.85
C SER A 461 7.89 -8.66 -18.53
N SER A 462 7.91 -9.73 -17.75
CA SER A 462 8.80 -9.87 -16.60
C SER A 462 10.14 -10.51 -16.97
N GLU A 463 10.31 -10.90 -18.24
CA GLU A 463 11.58 -11.41 -18.77
C GLU A 463 12.61 -10.31 -18.88
N GLU A 464 13.89 -10.68 -18.93
CA GLU A 464 14.97 -9.74 -19.07
C GLU A 464 14.88 -8.99 -20.41
N PHE A 465 14.95 -7.66 -20.31
CA PHE A 465 14.87 -6.76 -21.45
C PHE A 465 16.22 -6.05 -21.59
N PRO A 466 17.01 -6.38 -22.62
CA PRO A 466 18.31 -5.79 -22.80
C PRO A 466 18.14 -4.32 -23.25
N LEU A 467 18.38 -3.41 -22.36
CA LEU A 467 18.38 -1.98 -22.64
C LEU A 467 19.57 -1.35 -21.91
N GLU A 468 20.52 -0.81 -22.68
CA GLU A 468 21.60 -0.03 -22.12
C GLU A 468 21.17 1.42 -21.96
N ARG A 469 20.78 1.82 -20.76
CA ARG A 469 20.51 3.21 -20.39
C ARG A 469 21.18 3.55 -19.08
N GLU A 470 21.66 4.77 -19.00
CA GLU A 470 22.14 5.35 -17.74
C GLU A 470 21.00 6.16 -17.11
N PHE A 471 20.68 5.82 -15.86
CA PHE A 471 19.80 6.58 -15.01
C PHE A 471 20.61 7.14 -13.85
N THR A 472 20.33 8.37 -13.48
CA THR A 472 20.94 9.00 -12.30
C THR A 472 19.84 9.50 -11.40
N LEU A 473 19.73 8.92 -10.22
CA LEU A 473 18.75 9.32 -9.19
C LEU A 473 19.51 9.83 -7.97
N SER A 474 19.35 11.11 -7.64
CA SER A 474 20.09 11.75 -6.55
C SER A 474 19.84 11.11 -5.18
N TYR A 475 18.68 10.48 -5.01
CA TYR A 475 18.30 9.81 -3.76
C TYR A 475 18.64 8.31 -3.72
N ILE A 476 19.29 7.77 -4.75
CA ILE A 476 19.81 6.39 -4.81
C ILE A 476 21.27 6.44 -5.35
N PRO A 477 22.25 6.78 -4.50
CA PRO A 477 23.64 6.97 -4.95
C PRO A 477 24.34 5.72 -5.48
N SER A 478 23.93 4.52 -5.03
CA SER A 478 24.52 3.26 -5.50
C SER A 478 23.92 2.75 -6.80
N TRP A 479 23.08 3.56 -7.43
CA TRP A 479 22.48 3.18 -8.70
C TRP A 479 23.55 2.73 -9.69
N LYS A 480 23.58 1.44 -9.94
CA LYS A 480 24.53 0.86 -10.88
C LYS A 480 23.81 0.50 -12.18
N LYS A 481 24.48 0.79 -13.30
CA LYS A 481 24.09 0.27 -14.60
C LYS A 481 23.96 -1.25 -14.50
N ARG A 482 22.73 -1.77 -14.60
CA ARG A 482 22.48 -3.18 -14.85
C ARG A 482 22.17 -3.32 -16.33
N GLU A 483 22.87 -4.22 -16.99
CA GLU A 483 22.73 -4.47 -18.43
C GLU A 483 21.40 -5.17 -18.76
N SER A 484 20.79 -5.83 -17.79
CA SER A 484 19.55 -6.57 -17.99
C SER A 484 18.58 -6.38 -16.82
N ARG A 485 17.36 -5.98 -17.14
CA ARG A 485 16.22 -5.84 -16.22
C ARG A 485 14.95 -6.24 -16.95
N SER A 486 13.89 -6.56 -16.21
CA SER A 486 12.58 -6.72 -16.81
C SER A 486 12.08 -5.39 -17.40
N GLU A 487 11.26 -5.45 -18.45
CA GLU A 487 10.66 -4.25 -19.03
C GLU A 487 9.85 -3.44 -18.01
N MET A 488 9.21 -4.12 -17.06
CA MET A 488 8.51 -3.48 -15.93
C MET A 488 9.44 -2.69 -15.02
N GLU A 489 10.65 -3.18 -14.77
CA GLU A 489 11.66 -2.43 -13.99
C GLU A 489 12.12 -1.20 -14.78
N TRP A 490 12.32 -1.29 -16.09
CA TRP A 490 12.65 -0.15 -16.93
C TRP A 490 11.54 0.91 -16.94
N MET A 491 10.25 0.50 -17.00
CA MET A 491 9.12 1.42 -16.87
C MET A 491 9.14 2.18 -15.54
N MET A 492 9.40 1.48 -14.43
CA MET A 492 9.48 2.11 -13.11
C MET A 492 10.65 3.10 -13.04
N LEU A 493 11.79 2.73 -13.59
CA LEU A 493 12.97 3.60 -13.62
C LEU A 493 12.75 4.85 -14.44
N SER A 494 12.18 4.71 -15.63
CA SER A 494 11.82 5.87 -16.47
C SER A 494 10.86 6.81 -15.74
N ALA A 495 9.92 6.25 -14.97
CA ALA A 495 8.99 7.05 -14.16
C ALA A 495 9.70 7.77 -12.99
N MET A 496 10.63 7.10 -12.31
CA MET A 496 11.44 7.71 -11.24
C MET A 496 12.32 8.84 -11.78
N GLN A 497 12.97 8.63 -12.92
CA GLN A 497 13.81 9.64 -13.58
C GLN A 497 12.96 10.86 -14.01
N ALA A 498 11.83 10.64 -14.67
CA ALA A 498 10.94 11.71 -15.10
C ALA A 498 10.37 12.50 -13.90
N ALA A 499 10.11 11.84 -12.78
CA ALA A 499 9.69 12.51 -11.57
C ALA A 499 10.80 13.42 -11.02
N GLU A 500 12.04 12.94 -10.96
CA GLU A 500 13.17 13.75 -10.48
C GLU A 500 13.46 14.96 -11.39
N GLU A 501 13.36 14.81 -12.70
CA GLU A 501 13.48 15.89 -13.66
C GLU A 501 12.44 17.01 -13.44
N LEU A 502 11.26 16.65 -12.89
CA LEU A 502 10.21 17.60 -12.46
C LEU A 502 10.41 18.11 -11.02
N SER A 503 11.52 17.77 -10.36
CA SER A 503 11.77 18.05 -8.93
C SER A 503 10.71 17.41 -8.03
N LEU A 504 10.16 16.26 -8.44
CA LEU A 504 9.26 15.45 -7.64
C LEU A 504 10.06 14.33 -6.97
N TYR A 505 10.06 14.30 -5.66
CA TYR A 505 10.79 13.28 -4.90
C TYR A 505 9.84 12.29 -4.24
N PRO A 506 10.25 11.00 -4.08
CA PRO A 506 9.42 10.00 -3.44
C PRO A 506 9.13 10.38 -1.99
N TYR A 507 7.86 10.26 -1.55
CA TYR A 507 7.44 10.63 -0.20
C TYR A 507 6.59 9.58 0.50
N TYR A 508 6.05 8.60 -0.22
CA TYR A 508 5.43 7.39 0.33
C TYR A 508 5.54 6.24 -0.66
N LEU A 509 5.48 5.04 -0.14
CA LEU A 509 5.55 3.82 -0.92
C LEU A 509 4.75 2.71 -0.25
N TYR A 510 4.04 1.95 -1.05
CA TYR A 510 3.39 0.74 -0.56
C TYR A 510 3.42 -0.39 -1.59
N ARG A 511 3.27 -1.61 -1.10
CA ARG A 511 3.22 -2.80 -1.93
C ARG A 511 1.92 -3.55 -1.73
N GLN A 512 1.53 -4.31 -2.74
CA GLN A 512 0.38 -5.19 -2.70
C GLN A 512 0.79 -6.58 -3.19
N LYS A 513 -0.04 -7.58 -2.93
CA LYS A 513 0.12 -8.90 -3.51
C LYS A 513 -0.24 -8.89 -4.99
N ASN A 514 0.44 -9.72 -5.78
CA ASN A 514 0.20 -9.89 -7.22
C ASN A 514 0.38 -8.60 -8.04
N MET A 515 1.39 -7.82 -7.72
CA MET A 515 1.80 -6.66 -8.54
C MET A 515 2.65 -7.11 -9.72
N ALA A 516 2.44 -6.50 -10.88
CA ALA A 516 3.26 -6.73 -12.06
C ALA A 516 4.74 -6.45 -11.75
N GLY A 517 5.64 -7.32 -12.18
CA GLY A 517 7.07 -7.23 -11.91
C GLY A 517 7.46 -7.35 -10.43
N ASN A 518 6.53 -7.69 -9.52
CA ASN A 518 6.75 -7.68 -8.06
C ASN A 518 7.28 -6.32 -7.53
N LEU A 519 6.91 -5.24 -8.21
CA LEU A 519 7.33 -3.87 -7.91
C LEU A 519 6.48 -3.21 -6.83
N GLU A 520 6.54 -1.92 -6.73
CA GLU A 520 5.86 -1.07 -5.76
C GLU A 520 4.86 -0.10 -6.41
N ASN A 521 4.05 0.55 -5.57
CA ASN A 521 3.39 1.81 -5.84
C ASN A 521 4.13 2.90 -5.09
N ILE A 522 4.46 3.99 -5.76
CA ILE A 522 5.26 5.06 -5.20
C ILE A 522 4.67 6.43 -5.57
N GLY A 523 4.58 7.31 -4.59
CA GLY A 523 4.15 8.69 -4.79
C GLY A 523 5.32 9.64 -4.71
N PHE A 524 5.39 10.55 -5.68
CA PHE A 524 6.37 11.60 -5.81
C PHE A 524 5.69 12.96 -5.63
N SER A 525 6.39 13.91 -5.04
CA SER A 525 5.84 15.24 -4.77
C SER A 525 6.93 16.32 -4.79
N LYS A 526 6.55 17.52 -5.19
CA LYS A 526 7.29 18.73 -4.84
C LYS A 526 7.27 18.91 -3.33
N GLU A 527 8.27 19.56 -2.80
CA GLU A 527 8.33 19.86 -1.38
C GLU A 527 7.16 20.74 -0.91
N GLY A 528 6.53 20.36 0.20
CA GLY A 528 5.36 21.03 0.75
C GLY A 528 4.03 20.75 0.04
N LYS A 529 4.04 19.90 -1.00
CA LYS A 529 2.84 19.49 -1.75
C LYS A 529 2.48 18.01 -1.51
N GLU A 530 3.15 17.35 -0.58
CA GLU A 530 2.91 15.96 -0.24
C GLU A 530 1.47 15.73 0.25
N CYS A 531 0.89 14.58 -0.10
CA CYS A 531 -0.38 14.14 0.46
C CYS A 531 -0.15 13.52 1.84
N LEU A 532 -0.42 14.28 2.88
CA LEU A 532 -0.24 13.86 4.28
C LEU A 532 -1.15 12.67 4.63
N TYR A 533 -2.37 12.68 4.10
CA TYR A 533 -3.32 11.57 4.29
C TYR A 533 -2.71 10.22 3.88
N ASN A 534 -1.97 10.19 2.76
CA ASN A 534 -1.32 8.96 2.30
C ASN A 534 -0.30 8.45 3.34
N ILE A 535 0.52 9.34 3.90
CA ILE A 535 1.48 8.99 4.96
C ILE A 535 0.74 8.53 6.22
N PHE A 536 -0.26 9.28 6.69
CA PHE A 536 -1.03 8.94 7.89
C PHE A 536 -1.69 7.57 7.78
N MET A 537 -2.29 7.27 6.61
CA MET A 537 -3.00 6.04 6.32
C MET A 537 -2.04 4.85 6.15
N MET A 538 -0.94 5.05 5.40
CA MET A 538 -0.01 3.96 5.07
C MET A 538 0.90 3.61 6.25
N GLU A 539 1.37 4.62 6.97
CA GLU A 539 2.30 4.46 8.10
C GLU A 539 1.59 4.33 9.45
N GLU A 540 0.24 4.36 9.46
CA GLU A 540 -0.57 4.23 10.68
C GLU A 540 -0.12 5.20 11.78
N LYS A 541 0.03 6.49 11.41
CA LYS A 541 0.54 7.51 12.33
C LYS A 541 -0.52 8.05 13.28
N HIS A 542 -1.78 8.08 12.84
CA HIS A 542 -2.95 8.40 13.65
C HIS A 542 -4.22 7.69 13.15
N THR A 543 -5.31 7.82 13.91
CA THR A 543 -6.61 7.23 13.53
C THR A 543 -7.12 7.86 12.24
N VAL A 544 -7.51 7.03 11.27
CA VAL A 544 -8.26 7.45 10.09
C VAL A 544 -9.70 6.97 10.24
N PHE A 545 -10.64 7.90 10.33
CA PHE A 545 -12.04 7.61 10.47
C PHE A 545 -12.71 7.55 9.09
N GLY A 546 -13.18 6.38 8.70
CA GLY A 546 -13.85 6.14 7.43
C GLY A 546 -15.35 6.44 7.53
N VAL A 547 -15.87 7.22 6.60
CA VAL A 547 -17.26 7.65 6.48
C VAL A 547 -17.80 7.22 5.12
N GLY A 548 -19.05 6.77 5.06
CA GLY A 548 -19.72 6.34 3.84
C GLY A 548 -19.51 4.86 3.48
N ALA A 549 -20.29 4.40 2.52
CA ALA A 549 -20.32 3.00 2.05
C ALA A 549 -18.96 2.55 1.53
N GLY A 550 -18.49 1.37 1.93
CA GLY A 550 -17.21 0.81 1.51
C GLY A 550 -15.98 1.41 2.19
N SER A 551 -16.14 2.40 3.06
CA SER A 551 -15.04 2.95 3.84
C SER A 551 -14.59 2.01 4.96
N SER A 552 -13.35 2.17 5.41
CA SER A 552 -12.76 1.45 6.53
C SER A 552 -12.14 2.43 7.52
N SER A 553 -12.58 2.38 8.77
CA SER A 553 -11.91 3.11 9.85
C SER A 553 -10.72 2.32 10.33
N LYS A 554 -9.57 2.98 10.51
CA LYS A 554 -8.38 2.45 11.19
C LYS A 554 -8.23 3.15 12.52
N ILE A 555 -8.57 2.48 13.60
CA ILE A 555 -8.53 3.04 14.96
C ILE A 555 -7.26 2.55 15.64
N LEU A 556 -6.38 3.48 16.02
CA LEU A 556 -5.12 3.20 16.68
C LEU A 556 -5.28 3.20 18.19
N PHE A 557 -4.90 2.10 18.82
CA PHE A 557 -4.91 1.93 20.27
C PHE A 557 -3.61 2.39 20.95
N GLY A 558 -2.53 2.49 20.18
CA GLY A 558 -1.17 2.66 20.68
C GLY A 558 -0.43 1.31 20.75
N ASN A 559 0.87 1.34 21.06
CA ASN A 559 1.74 0.16 21.17
C ASN A 559 1.66 -0.82 19.99
N GLY A 560 1.35 -0.30 18.78
CA GLY A 560 1.24 -1.09 17.55
C GLY A 560 -0.07 -1.86 17.37
N ARG A 561 -1.04 -1.74 18.31
CA ARG A 561 -2.39 -2.30 18.14
C ARG A 561 -3.24 -1.38 17.28
N LEU A 562 -3.88 -1.95 16.27
CA LEU A 562 -4.81 -1.27 15.36
C LEU A 562 -6.03 -2.16 15.15
N GLU A 563 -7.20 -1.56 15.23
CA GLU A 563 -8.46 -2.20 14.87
C GLU A 563 -9.04 -1.57 13.60
N ARG A 564 -9.62 -2.43 12.75
CA ARG A 564 -10.31 -2.00 11.53
C ARG A 564 -11.79 -2.21 11.69
N VAL A 565 -12.56 -1.18 11.33
CA VAL A 565 -14.02 -1.23 11.30
C VAL A 565 -14.48 -0.83 9.92
N ASP A 566 -15.00 -1.80 9.17
CA ASP A 566 -15.49 -1.57 7.82
C ASP A 566 -16.97 -1.22 7.84
N ASN A 567 -17.36 -0.23 7.03
CA ASN A 567 -18.74 0.04 6.66
C ASN A 567 -19.24 -0.99 5.61
N GLY A 568 -20.55 -1.00 5.34
CA GLY A 568 -21.13 -1.85 4.30
C GLY A 568 -20.36 -1.75 2.99
N LYS A 569 -20.07 -2.89 2.39
CA LYS A 569 -19.20 -2.98 1.20
C LYS A 569 -19.78 -2.27 -0.02
N ASP A 570 -21.10 -2.23 -0.13
CA ASP A 570 -21.81 -1.56 -1.21
C ASP A 570 -22.83 -0.56 -0.64
N PHE A 571 -23.33 0.30 -1.52
CA PHE A 571 -24.31 1.33 -1.16
C PHE A 571 -25.55 0.77 -0.46
N ARG A 572 -26.14 -0.33 -0.97
CA ARG A 572 -27.39 -0.88 -0.43
C ARG A 572 -27.17 -1.42 0.99
N SER A 573 -26.16 -2.26 1.16
CA SER A 573 -25.80 -2.81 2.47
C SER A 573 -25.50 -1.70 3.50
N TYR A 574 -24.84 -0.63 3.09
CA TYR A 574 -24.57 0.50 3.96
C TYR A 574 -25.84 1.21 4.41
N MET A 575 -26.76 1.51 3.46
CA MET A 575 -28.02 2.20 3.78
C MET A 575 -28.95 1.36 4.65
N GLU A 576 -29.04 0.05 4.38
CA GLU A 576 -29.93 -0.87 5.11
C GLU A 576 -29.46 -1.17 6.54
N HIS A 577 -28.13 -1.23 6.76
CA HIS A 577 -27.55 -1.63 8.04
C HIS A 577 -26.73 -0.49 8.70
N PHE A 578 -27.03 0.75 8.38
CA PHE A 578 -26.28 1.93 8.84
C PHE A 578 -26.05 1.93 10.35
N SER A 579 -27.10 1.73 11.14
CA SER A 579 -27.03 1.73 12.60
C SER A 579 -26.11 0.62 13.16
N GLU A 580 -26.06 -0.54 12.51
CA GLU A 580 -25.17 -1.63 12.92
C GLU A 580 -23.69 -1.27 12.71
N TYR A 581 -23.37 -0.58 11.60
CA TYR A 581 -21.99 -0.14 11.35
C TYR A 581 -21.56 0.96 12.34
N GLN A 582 -22.46 1.87 12.71
CA GLN A 582 -22.20 2.86 13.74
C GLN A 582 -21.96 2.20 15.11
N GLU A 583 -22.78 1.21 15.46
CA GLU A 583 -22.62 0.47 16.72
C GLU A 583 -21.31 -0.32 16.78
N LYS A 584 -20.87 -0.92 15.67
CA LYS A 584 -19.55 -1.56 15.60
C LYS A 584 -18.41 -0.57 15.87
N LYS A 585 -18.46 0.62 15.28
CA LYS A 585 -17.48 1.68 15.54
C LYS A 585 -17.49 2.11 17.01
N ARG A 586 -18.68 2.31 17.58
CA ARG A 586 -18.84 2.70 19.00
C ARG A 586 -18.20 1.66 19.93
N LYS A 587 -18.43 0.37 19.70
CA LYS A 587 -17.83 -0.72 20.50
C LYS A 587 -16.31 -0.68 20.47
N VAL A 588 -15.71 -0.56 19.28
CA VAL A 588 -14.24 -0.49 19.16
C VAL A 588 -13.67 0.77 19.82
N LEU A 589 -14.36 1.90 19.73
CA LEU A 589 -13.95 3.15 20.40
C LEU A 589 -14.09 3.06 21.92
N GLU A 590 -15.08 2.32 22.43
CA GLU A 590 -15.22 2.06 23.86
C GLU A 590 -14.12 1.10 24.38
N GLU A 591 -13.76 0.07 23.61
CA GLU A 591 -12.62 -0.76 23.91
C GLU A 591 -11.31 0.04 23.96
N LEU A 592 -11.15 1.03 23.06
CA LEU A 592 -10.00 1.94 23.09
C LEU A 592 -9.93 2.72 24.41
N ARG A 593 -11.05 3.19 24.94
CA ARG A 593 -11.12 3.89 26.22
C ARG A 593 -10.64 2.98 27.36
N VAL A 594 -11.23 1.78 27.48
CA VAL A 594 -10.87 0.80 28.52
C VAL A 594 -9.41 0.35 28.41
N TYR A 595 -8.88 0.26 27.19
CA TYR A 595 -7.48 -0.12 26.95
C TYR A 595 -6.51 0.95 27.48
N LYS A 596 -6.82 2.23 27.28
CA LYS A 596 -5.98 3.34 27.78
C LYS A 596 -6.02 3.44 29.31
N GLU A 597 -7.21 3.36 29.91
CA GLU A 597 -7.38 3.37 31.38
C GLU A 597 -6.62 2.26 32.10
N LYS A 598 -6.25 1.18 31.43
CA LYS A 598 -5.41 0.11 31.98
C LYS A 598 -3.92 0.32 31.81
N GLN A 599 -3.51 1.31 31.03
CA GLN A 599 -2.08 1.63 30.79
C GLN A 599 -1.60 2.84 31.59
N ASP A 600 -2.52 3.73 31.95
CA ASP A 600 -2.32 4.84 32.89
C ASP A 600 -2.42 4.30 34.34
#